data_88ac0ad1561c3df17cdadbada6cf7387
#
_entry.id   88ac0ad1561c3df17cdadbada6cf7387
#
_cell.length_a   1.000
_cell.length_b   1.000
_cell.length_c   1.000
_cell.angle_alpha   90.00
_cell.angle_beta   90.00
_cell.angle_gamma   90.00
#
_symmetry.space_group_name_H-M   'P 1'
#
loop_
_entity.id
_entity.type
_entity.pdbx_description
1 polymer ?
#
loop_
_entity_poly.entity_id
_entity_poly.type
_entity_poly.pdbx_seq_one_letter_code
_entity_poly.pdbx_strand_id
1 'polypeptide(L)'
;MSIVFVDTFYLIALANPRDEWHEKAKAVGVSLGMALQLTTESVITEFLNFFCTSGPNMRQAAVAMVDTVSQTAKVIPQSHELFQSGLELYRERPDKGYSLTDCISMVIMREYHITDVLTHDKHFAQEGFRALIT
;
A
#
# COMPACT_ATOMS: atom_id res chain seq x y z
N MET A 1 -8.60 18.21 5.75
CA MET A 1 -8.77 17.07 4.83
C MET A 1 -7.77 16.00 5.19
N SER A 2 -8.23 14.77 5.36
CA SER A 2 -7.35 13.69 5.75
C SER A 2 -6.65 13.07 4.55
N ILE A 3 -5.47 12.51 4.82
CA ILE A 3 -4.68 11.76 3.82
C ILE A 3 -4.50 10.36 4.36
N VAL A 4 -4.66 9.36 3.50
CA VAL A 4 -4.41 7.97 3.84
C VAL A 4 -3.36 7.38 2.90
N PHE A 5 -2.53 6.50 3.42
CA PHE A 5 -1.58 5.76 2.60
C PHE A 5 -2.23 4.46 2.12
N VAL A 6 -2.02 4.13 0.85
CA VAL A 6 -2.55 2.91 0.25
C VAL A 6 -1.44 1.86 0.20
N ASP A 7 -1.63 0.79 0.98
CA ASP A 7 -0.71 -0.34 1.01
C ASP A 7 -1.12 -1.42 0.01
N THR A 8 -0.18 -2.28 -0.32
CA THR A 8 -0.38 -3.41 -1.23
C THR A 8 -1.56 -4.29 -0.80
N PHE A 9 -1.71 -4.53 0.51
CA PHE A 9 -2.80 -5.33 1.05
C PHE A 9 -4.17 -4.87 0.55
N TYR A 10 -4.42 -3.57 0.61
CA TYR A 10 -5.68 -2.98 0.19
C TYR A 10 -5.94 -3.20 -1.30
N LEU A 11 -4.91 -2.98 -2.13
CA LEU A 11 -5.04 -3.14 -3.58
C LEU A 11 -5.31 -4.60 -3.95
N ILE A 12 -4.64 -5.55 -3.30
CA ILE A 12 -4.86 -6.98 -3.52
C ILE A 12 -6.30 -7.34 -3.16
N ALA A 13 -6.77 -6.89 -2.00
CA ALA A 13 -8.13 -7.20 -1.54
C ALA A 13 -9.20 -6.61 -2.48
N LEU A 14 -8.97 -5.40 -3.00
CA LEU A 14 -9.91 -4.79 -3.95
C LEU A 14 -9.90 -5.51 -5.31
N ALA A 15 -8.73 -5.89 -5.80
CA ALA A 15 -8.58 -6.46 -7.14
C ALA A 15 -9.14 -7.87 -7.25
N ASN A 16 -9.14 -8.63 -6.14
CA ASN A 16 -9.56 -10.04 -6.15
C ASN A 16 -10.86 -10.20 -5.36
N PRO A 17 -12.03 -10.37 -6.05
CA PRO A 17 -13.31 -10.55 -5.35
C PRO A 17 -13.37 -11.79 -4.45
N ARG A 18 -12.44 -12.74 -4.63
CA ARG A 18 -12.36 -13.95 -3.81
C ARG A 18 -11.47 -13.77 -2.56
N ASP A 19 -10.80 -12.64 -2.44
CA ASP A 19 -9.99 -12.35 -1.26
C ASP A 19 -10.90 -12.24 -0.03
N GLU A 20 -10.50 -12.85 1.08
CA GLU A 20 -11.31 -12.84 2.31
C GLU A 20 -11.56 -11.41 2.82
N TRP A 21 -10.70 -10.46 2.47
CA TRP A 21 -10.80 -9.06 2.92
C TRP A 21 -11.47 -8.15 1.88
N HIS A 22 -11.95 -8.71 0.77
CA HIS A 22 -12.50 -7.92 -0.34
C HIS A 22 -13.63 -6.99 0.10
N GLU A 23 -14.66 -7.54 0.78
CA GLU A 23 -15.81 -6.76 1.19
C GLU A 23 -15.46 -5.75 2.28
N LYS A 24 -14.57 -6.13 3.20
CA LYS A 24 -14.11 -5.23 4.25
C LYS A 24 -13.31 -4.05 3.66
N ALA A 25 -12.41 -4.32 2.73
CA ALA A 25 -11.62 -3.29 2.06
C ALA A 25 -12.53 -2.31 1.31
N LYS A 26 -13.52 -2.82 0.59
CA LYS A 26 -14.50 -1.97 -0.10
C LYS A 26 -15.24 -1.06 0.87
N ALA A 27 -15.71 -1.64 1.99
CA ALA A 27 -16.46 -0.87 2.98
C ALA A 27 -15.61 0.24 3.59
N VAL A 28 -14.35 -0.05 3.92
CA VAL A 28 -13.43 0.95 4.45
C VAL A 28 -13.16 2.04 3.42
N GLY A 29 -12.95 1.66 2.16
CA GLY A 29 -12.74 2.63 1.07
C GLY A 29 -13.92 3.59 0.93
N VAL A 30 -15.15 3.06 0.98
CA VAL A 30 -16.36 3.89 0.92
C VAL A 30 -16.42 4.84 2.11
N SER A 31 -16.09 4.36 3.31
CA SER A 31 -16.16 5.16 4.53
C SER A 31 -15.18 6.34 4.54
N LEU A 32 -14.10 6.26 3.77
CA LEU A 32 -13.12 7.34 3.70
C LEU A 32 -13.60 8.53 2.88
N GLY A 33 -14.59 8.33 2.02
CA GLY A 33 -15.17 9.42 1.23
C GLY A 33 -14.15 10.19 0.41
N MET A 34 -13.99 11.47 0.73
CA MET A 34 -13.13 12.40 -0.02
C MET A 34 -11.69 12.45 0.50
N ALA A 35 -11.27 11.51 1.34
CA ALA A 35 -9.89 11.49 1.82
C ALA A 35 -8.92 11.37 0.65
N LEU A 36 -7.82 12.13 0.71
CA LEU A 36 -6.76 12.03 -0.29
C LEU A 36 -6.00 10.72 -0.09
N GLN A 37 -5.67 10.07 -1.20
CA GLN A 37 -4.91 8.82 -1.18
C GLN A 37 -3.51 9.03 -1.73
N LEU A 38 -2.54 8.40 -1.10
CA LEU A 38 -1.14 8.48 -1.50
C LEU A 38 -0.53 7.08 -1.45
N THR A 39 0.27 6.73 -2.43
CA THR A 39 1.00 5.46 -2.47
C THR A 39 2.34 5.66 -3.16
N THR A 40 3.07 4.57 -3.39
CA THR A 40 4.37 4.61 -4.05
C THR A 40 4.43 3.64 -5.22
N GLU A 41 5.38 3.85 -6.12
CA GLU A 41 5.64 2.88 -7.19
C GLU A 41 6.10 1.53 -6.63
N SER A 42 6.77 1.51 -5.48
CA SER A 42 7.14 0.25 -4.83
C SER A 42 5.93 -0.59 -4.45
N VAL A 43 4.88 0.05 -3.93
CA VAL A 43 3.61 -0.64 -3.64
C VAL A 43 2.99 -1.20 -4.93
N ILE A 44 2.96 -0.41 -5.99
CA ILE A 44 2.41 -0.83 -7.27
C ILE A 44 3.21 -2.02 -7.82
N THR A 45 4.54 -1.98 -7.74
CA THR A 45 5.40 -3.09 -8.15
C THR A 45 5.08 -4.36 -7.38
N GLU A 46 4.98 -4.27 -6.05
CA GLU A 46 4.65 -5.42 -5.21
C GLU A 46 3.27 -5.98 -5.56
N PHE A 47 2.29 -5.10 -5.78
CA PHE A 47 0.94 -5.48 -6.17
C PHE A 47 0.92 -6.25 -7.48
N LEU A 48 1.58 -5.73 -8.53
CA LEU A 48 1.64 -6.40 -9.83
C LEU A 48 2.38 -7.74 -9.73
N ASN A 49 3.45 -7.78 -8.95
CA ASN A 49 4.22 -9.01 -8.75
C ASN A 49 3.39 -10.09 -8.05
N PHE A 50 2.49 -9.69 -7.15
CA PHE A 50 1.61 -10.65 -6.45
C PHE A 50 0.75 -11.46 -7.44
N PHE A 51 0.28 -10.83 -8.51
CA PHE A 51 -0.59 -11.48 -9.49
C PHE A 51 0.15 -11.96 -10.74
N CYS A 52 1.48 -11.92 -10.77
CA CYS A 52 2.23 -12.15 -12.00
C CYS A 52 2.02 -13.57 -12.60
N THR A 53 1.71 -14.55 -11.77
CA THR A 53 1.47 -15.94 -12.23
C THR A 53 0.00 -16.34 -12.15
N SER A 54 -0.91 -15.40 -11.96
CA SER A 54 -2.34 -15.68 -11.76
C SER A 54 -3.14 -15.79 -13.06
N GLY A 55 -2.46 -15.75 -14.21
CA GLY A 55 -3.09 -15.87 -15.53
C GLY A 55 -3.42 -14.52 -16.14
N PRO A 56 -3.75 -14.52 -17.46
CA PRO A 56 -3.91 -13.26 -18.21
C PRO A 56 -5.08 -12.40 -17.74
N ASN A 57 -6.18 -13.01 -17.32
CA ASN A 57 -7.35 -12.24 -16.87
C ASN A 57 -7.06 -11.49 -15.58
N MET A 58 -6.42 -12.15 -14.61
CA MET A 58 -6.09 -11.52 -13.34
C MET A 58 -4.99 -10.46 -13.53
N ARG A 59 -4.02 -10.72 -14.41
CA ARG A 59 -3.00 -9.72 -14.75
C ARG A 59 -3.62 -8.47 -15.35
N GLN A 60 -4.61 -8.63 -16.25
CA GLN A 60 -5.32 -7.48 -16.85
C GLN A 60 -6.12 -6.71 -15.80
N ALA A 61 -6.78 -7.41 -14.89
CA ALA A 61 -7.52 -6.79 -13.79
C ALA A 61 -6.56 -5.98 -12.89
N ALA A 62 -5.38 -6.53 -12.61
CA ALA A 62 -4.37 -5.82 -11.82
C ALA A 62 -3.88 -4.55 -12.52
N VAL A 63 -3.64 -4.60 -13.83
CA VAL A 63 -3.24 -3.42 -14.60
C VAL A 63 -4.34 -2.37 -14.59
N ALA A 64 -5.61 -2.78 -14.76
CA ALA A 64 -6.74 -1.85 -14.68
C ALA A 64 -6.81 -1.18 -13.31
N MET A 65 -6.52 -1.90 -12.23
CA MET A 65 -6.46 -1.32 -10.89
C MET A 65 -5.35 -0.28 -10.79
N VAL A 66 -4.17 -0.55 -11.37
CA VAL A 66 -3.07 0.42 -11.39
C VAL A 66 -3.47 1.69 -12.14
N ASP A 67 -4.16 1.56 -13.27
CA ASP A 67 -4.65 2.72 -14.03
C ASP A 67 -5.61 3.57 -13.17
N THR A 68 -6.51 2.91 -12.44
CA THR A 68 -7.43 3.60 -11.54
C THR A 68 -6.68 4.32 -10.42
N VAL A 69 -5.75 3.63 -9.76
CA VAL A 69 -4.93 4.22 -8.68
C VAL A 69 -4.15 5.42 -9.18
N SER A 70 -3.58 5.32 -10.38
CA SER A 70 -2.80 6.43 -10.97
C SER A 70 -3.66 7.67 -11.22
N GLN A 71 -4.97 7.50 -11.39
CA GLN A 71 -5.89 8.62 -11.60
C GLN A 71 -6.47 9.18 -10.29
N THR A 72 -6.60 8.34 -9.24
CA THR A 72 -7.30 8.69 -8.01
C THR A 72 -6.39 8.96 -6.82
N ALA A 73 -5.14 8.52 -6.88
CA ALA A 73 -4.16 8.69 -5.80
C ALA A 73 -2.93 9.41 -6.30
N LYS A 74 -2.22 10.05 -5.38
CA LYS A 74 -0.88 10.55 -5.69
C LYS A 74 0.09 9.39 -5.58
N VAL A 75 0.79 9.06 -6.65
CA VAL A 75 1.78 7.99 -6.71
C VAL A 75 3.16 8.61 -6.65
N ILE A 76 3.91 8.30 -5.57
CA ILE A 76 5.28 8.78 -5.41
C ILE A 76 6.20 7.89 -6.25
N PRO A 77 6.96 8.48 -7.19
CA PRO A 77 7.90 7.69 -8.01
C PRO A 77 9.01 7.10 -7.17
N GLN A 78 9.49 5.93 -7.57
CA GLN A 78 10.67 5.35 -6.97
C GLN A 78 11.90 6.17 -7.36
N SER A 79 12.75 6.46 -6.38
CA SER A 79 14.01 7.16 -6.58
C SER A 79 15.11 6.42 -5.84
N HIS A 80 16.36 6.69 -6.21
CA HIS A 80 17.48 6.12 -5.50
C HIS A 80 17.50 6.59 -4.03
N GLU A 81 17.17 7.85 -3.80
CA GLU A 81 17.10 8.40 -2.44
C GLU A 81 16.06 7.69 -1.59
N LEU A 82 14.87 7.46 -2.15
CA LEU A 82 13.80 6.75 -1.45
C LEU A 82 14.19 5.31 -1.16
N PHE A 83 14.82 4.65 -2.13
CA PHE A 83 15.35 3.30 -1.93
C PHE A 83 16.34 3.28 -0.75
N GLN A 84 17.29 4.21 -0.71
CA GLN A 84 18.29 4.27 0.36
C GLN A 84 17.66 4.54 1.72
N SER A 85 16.68 5.44 1.79
CA SER A 85 15.98 5.74 3.04
C SER A 85 15.23 4.51 3.55
N GLY A 86 14.56 3.78 2.66
CA GLY A 86 13.88 2.53 3.02
C GLY A 86 14.86 1.46 3.47
N LEU A 87 15.99 1.33 2.79
CA LEU A 87 17.04 0.37 3.16
C LEU A 87 17.61 0.67 4.54
N GLU A 88 17.76 1.93 4.89
CA GLU A 88 18.23 2.33 6.22
C GLU A 88 17.25 1.87 7.31
N LEU A 89 15.95 2.10 7.12
CA LEU A 89 14.96 1.62 8.07
C LEU A 89 14.95 0.09 8.14
N TYR A 90 15.10 -0.58 7.02
CA TYR A 90 15.21 -2.03 6.96
C TYR A 90 16.36 -2.55 7.85
N ARG A 91 17.52 -1.87 7.78
CA ARG A 91 18.67 -2.21 8.64
C ARG A 91 18.39 -1.97 10.11
N GLU A 92 17.65 -0.90 10.44
CA GLU A 92 17.37 -0.51 11.82
C GLU A 92 16.33 -1.42 12.50
N ARG A 93 15.61 -2.24 11.72
CA ARG A 93 14.53 -3.10 12.23
C ARG A 93 14.77 -4.57 11.86
N PRO A 94 15.94 -5.16 12.24
CA PRO A 94 16.27 -6.52 11.80
C PRO A 94 15.36 -7.60 12.38
N ASP A 95 14.64 -7.29 13.45
CA ASP A 95 13.79 -8.23 14.17
C ASP A 95 12.29 -8.08 13.85
N LYS A 96 11.90 -7.12 13.01
CA LYS A 96 10.48 -6.80 12.82
C LYS A 96 9.82 -7.55 11.66
N GLY A 97 10.59 -8.08 10.73
CA GLY A 97 10.04 -8.76 9.56
C GLY A 97 9.43 -7.85 8.51
N TYR A 98 9.71 -6.55 8.57
CA TYR A 98 9.24 -5.61 7.54
C TYR A 98 9.90 -5.91 6.21
N SER A 99 9.12 -5.89 5.12
CA SER A 99 9.69 -5.92 3.77
C SER A 99 10.31 -4.56 3.45
N LEU A 100 11.14 -4.52 2.40
CA LEU A 100 11.67 -3.24 1.94
C LEU A 100 10.55 -2.31 1.46
N THR A 101 9.51 -2.86 0.82
CA THR A 101 8.33 -2.09 0.42
C THR A 101 7.64 -1.47 1.65
N ASP A 102 7.48 -2.24 2.74
CA ASP A 102 6.95 -1.72 3.99
C ASP A 102 7.78 -0.53 4.49
N CYS A 103 9.10 -0.69 4.50
CA CYS A 103 10.01 0.35 4.97
C CYS A 103 9.92 1.61 4.12
N ILE A 104 9.86 1.46 2.80
CA ILE A 104 9.70 2.59 1.88
C ILE A 104 8.37 3.30 2.15
N SER A 105 7.28 2.53 2.34
CA SER A 105 5.98 3.08 2.68
C SER A 105 6.03 3.89 3.98
N MET A 106 6.66 3.33 5.02
CA MET A 106 6.78 3.98 6.33
C MET A 106 7.59 5.28 6.25
N VAL A 107 8.67 5.29 5.46
CA VAL A 107 9.47 6.51 5.24
C VAL A 107 8.61 7.59 4.62
N ILE A 108 7.84 7.27 3.58
CA ILE A 108 6.96 8.22 2.90
C ILE A 108 5.86 8.70 3.85
N MET A 109 5.26 7.80 4.63
CA MET A 109 4.22 8.18 5.57
C MET A 109 4.74 9.20 6.59
N ARG A 110 5.95 8.99 7.10
CA ARG A 110 6.57 9.95 8.04
C ARG A 110 6.87 11.28 7.38
N GLU A 111 7.40 11.24 6.16
CA GLU A 111 7.74 12.46 5.42
C GLU A 111 6.50 13.33 5.16
N TYR A 112 5.38 12.70 4.86
CA TYR A 112 4.12 13.39 4.56
C TYR A 112 3.21 13.54 5.79
N HIS A 113 3.68 13.14 6.96
CA HIS A 113 2.92 13.19 8.22
C HIS A 113 1.58 12.44 8.13
N ILE A 114 1.61 11.26 7.50
CA ILE A 114 0.44 10.39 7.37
C ILE A 114 0.44 9.36 8.48
N THR A 115 -0.65 9.26 9.21
CA THR A 115 -0.81 8.27 10.29
C THR A 115 -1.62 7.06 9.85
N ASP A 116 -2.60 7.27 8.96
CA ASP A 116 -3.57 6.25 8.58
C ASP A 116 -3.13 5.50 7.34
N VAL A 117 -3.22 4.18 7.40
CA VAL A 117 -2.84 3.32 6.27
C VAL A 117 -3.92 2.28 5.99
N LEU A 118 -4.26 2.12 4.71
CA LEU A 118 -5.20 1.12 4.23
C LEU A 118 -4.52 -0.23 4.17
N THR A 119 -4.47 -0.90 5.30
CA THR A 119 -3.89 -2.23 5.45
C THR A 119 -4.50 -2.95 6.66
N HIS A 120 -4.34 -4.26 6.69
CA HIS A 120 -4.57 -5.09 7.87
C HIS A 120 -3.23 -5.54 8.48
N ASP A 121 -2.12 -5.26 7.81
CA ASP A 121 -0.80 -5.73 8.22
C ASP A 121 -0.37 -5.06 9.54
N LYS A 122 -0.14 -5.89 10.55
CA LYS A 122 0.28 -5.44 11.89
C LYS A 122 1.63 -4.73 11.90
N HIS A 123 2.46 -4.91 10.88
CA HIS A 123 3.77 -4.25 10.80
C HIS A 123 3.63 -2.73 10.92
N PHE A 124 2.64 -2.15 10.27
CA PHE A 124 2.41 -0.71 10.35
C PHE A 124 2.01 -0.27 11.75
N ALA A 125 1.17 -1.04 12.44
CA ALA A 125 0.79 -0.75 13.81
C ALA A 125 1.99 -0.83 14.76
N GLN A 126 2.89 -1.79 14.54
CA GLN A 126 4.11 -1.93 15.32
C GLN A 126 5.02 -0.70 15.20
N GLU A 127 4.98 -0.04 14.05
CA GLU A 127 5.80 1.15 13.77
C GLU A 127 5.09 2.46 14.15
N GLY A 128 3.90 2.38 14.73
CA GLY A 128 3.16 3.54 15.25
C GLY A 128 2.11 4.12 14.31
N PHE A 129 1.84 3.47 13.19
CA PHE A 129 0.79 3.89 12.27
C PHE A 129 -0.53 3.21 12.60
N ARG A 130 -1.63 3.75 12.08
CA ARG A 130 -2.96 3.19 12.32
C ARG A 130 -3.44 2.41 11.08
N ALA A 131 -3.56 1.09 11.24
CA ALA A 131 -4.11 0.22 10.21
C ALA A 131 -5.64 0.34 10.21
N LEU A 132 -6.22 0.68 9.07
CA LEU A 132 -7.65 0.96 8.96
C LEU A 132 -8.50 -0.27 8.69
N ILE A 133 -7.91 -1.37 8.23
CA ILE A 133 -8.65 -2.60 7.95
C ILE A 133 -8.48 -3.53 9.14
N THR A 134 -9.51 -3.65 9.93
CA THR A 134 -9.55 -4.47 11.15
C THR A 134 -10.71 -5.50 11.09
#